data_083adbb17a64cfb59c3e5b8015d55cab
#
_entry.id   083adbb17a64cfb59c3e5b8015d55cab
#
_cell.length_a   1.000
_cell.length_b   1.000
_cell.length_c   1.000
_cell.angle_alpha   90.00
_cell.angle_beta   90.00
_cell.angle_gamma   90.00
#
_symmetry.space_group_name_H-M   'P 1'
#
loop_
_entity.id
_entity.type
_entity.pdbx_description
1 polymer ?
#
loop_
_entity_poly.entity_id
_entity_poly.type
_entity_poly.pdbx_seq_one_letter_code
_entity_poly.pdbx_strand_id
1 'polypeptide(L)'
;MQKPRNHKRESKRIESLKSYLVLDTESEEEIDNLTQLASEICETPISLVSLIDDDRQWFKSKIGLEVNETSRDLAFCAHAINEKDDLFIIEDARKDKRFFDNPLVTSDPYVIFYAGVVLKSDEDLPLGTLCVIDNSPRKLSDKQIRSLKTISKQIMNLLNYKKSMRKQEELRIQLVQKNRELERFASIAAHDLKSPLANIMSAANLFTEIYASQIDTQGNLL
;
A
#
# COMPACT_ATOMS: atom_id res chain seq x y z
N MET A 1 -2.38 16.97 -29.27
CA MET A 1 -2.38 15.99 -28.16
C MET A 1 -3.64 16.16 -27.31
N GLN A 2 -4.27 15.06 -26.92
CA GLN A 2 -5.39 15.09 -26.00
C GLN A 2 -4.90 14.81 -24.56
N LYS A 3 -5.17 15.74 -23.63
CA LYS A 3 -4.84 15.51 -22.21
C LYS A 3 -5.72 14.42 -21.61
N PRO A 4 -5.17 13.56 -20.72
CA PRO A 4 -5.95 12.55 -20.02
C PRO A 4 -6.98 13.22 -19.10
N ARG A 5 -8.12 12.56 -18.93
CA ARG A 5 -9.15 13.01 -17.96
C ARG A 5 -8.79 12.53 -16.57
N ASN A 6 -9.28 13.24 -15.55
CA ASN A 6 -9.25 12.70 -14.20
C ASN A 6 -10.19 11.50 -14.09
N HIS A 7 -9.82 10.53 -13.27
CA HIS A 7 -10.65 9.37 -13.00
C HIS A 7 -11.94 9.78 -12.28
N LYS A 8 -13.06 9.10 -12.54
CA LYS A 8 -14.37 9.43 -11.94
C LYS A 8 -14.36 9.49 -10.41
N ARG A 9 -13.49 8.71 -9.77
CA ARG A 9 -13.29 8.67 -8.31
C ARG A 9 -11.87 9.16 -7.95
N GLU A 10 -11.42 10.27 -8.54
CA GLU A 10 -10.02 10.72 -8.46
C GLU A 10 -9.54 10.90 -7.03
N SER A 11 -10.28 11.60 -6.19
CA SER A 11 -9.88 11.82 -4.78
C SER A 11 -9.66 10.51 -4.02
N LYS A 12 -10.57 9.52 -4.19
CA LYS A 12 -10.42 8.19 -3.56
C LYS A 12 -9.25 7.41 -4.16
N ARG A 13 -9.02 7.53 -5.46
CA ARG A 13 -7.90 6.91 -6.16
C ARG A 13 -6.57 7.41 -5.62
N ILE A 14 -6.42 8.72 -5.49
CA ILE A 14 -5.21 9.33 -4.92
C ILE A 14 -5.03 8.95 -3.45
N GLU A 15 -6.09 8.99 -2.66
CA GLU A 15 -6.05 8.52 -1.27
C GLU A 15 -5.60 7.06 -1.18
N SER A 16 -6.17 6.20 -2.03
CA SER A 16 -5.75 4.79 -2.12
C SER A 16 -4.27 4.68 -2.52
N LEU A 17 -3.81 5.40 -3.56
CA LEU A 17 -2.41 5.39 -3.96
C LEU A 17 -1.48 5.82 -2.81
N LYS A 18 -1.78 6.92 -2.14
CA LYS A 18 -0.98 7.44 -1.02
C LYS A 18 -0.94 6.47 0.17
N SER A 19 -1.99 5.65 0.36
CA SER A 19 -2.02 4.62 1.42
C SER A 19 -1.02 3.49 1.23
N TYR A 20 -0.49 3.30 0.03
CA TYR A 20 0.58 2.33 -0.23
C TYR A 20 1.95 2.82 0.23
N LEU A 21 2.14 4.12 0.47
CA LEU A 21 3.42 4.73 0.87
C LEU A 21 4.57 4.31 -0.06
N VAL A 22 4.30 4.29 -1.36
CA VAL A 22 5.21 3.79 -2.39
C VAL A 22 5.82 4.92 -3.23
N LEU A 23 5.18 6.10 -3.27
CA LEU A 23 5.69 7.26 -3.99
C LEU A 23 6.97 7.78 -3.33
N ASP A 24 7.91 8.22 -4.16
CA ASP A 24 9.19 8.80 -3.75
C ASP A 24 10.05 7.87 -2.88
N THR A 25 9.85 6.55 -3.03
CA THR A 25 10.68 5.52 -2.38
C THR A 25 11.77 5.03 -3.32
N GLU A 26 12.81 4.44 -2.74
CA GLU A 26 13.89 3.80 -3.49
C GLU A 26 13.36 2.63 -4.33
N SER A 27 14.18 2.19 -5.30
CA SER A 27 13.91 0.99 -6.11
C SER A 27 13.81 -0.25 -5.22
N GLU A 28 13.11 -1.25 -5.71
CA GLU A 28 12.90 -2.52 -5.03
C GLU A 28 13.20 -3.67 -6.00
N GLU A 29 14.19 -4.47 -5.66
CA GLU A 29 14.72 -5.53 -6.53
C GLU A 29 13.62 -6.47 -7.05
N GLU A 30 12.65 -6.83 -6.22
CA GLU A 30 11.56 -7.72 -6.62
C GLU A 30 10.66 -7.08 -7.69
N ILE A 31 10.42 -5.76 -7.60
CA ILE A 31 9.61 -5.04 -8.60
C ILE A 31 10.45 -4.80 -9.85
N ASP A 32 11.73 -4.48 -9.70
CA ASP A 32 12.65 -4.26 -10.82
C ASP A 32 12.82 -5.55 -11.64
N ASN A 33 12.96 -6.71 -10.99
CA ASN A 33 13.02 -8.00 -11.65
C ASN A 33 11.75 -8.33 -12.44
N LEU A 34 10.57 -7.99 -11.91
CA LEU A 34 9.30 -8.16 -12.63
C LEU A 34 9.16 -7.20 -13.81
N THR A 35 9.68 -5.97 -13.67
CA THR A 35 9.71 -4.98 -14.74
C THR A 35 10.66 -5.41 -15.87
N GLN A 36 11.82 -5.94 -15.50
CA GLN A 36 12.79 -6.51 -16.44
C GLN A 36 12.18 -7.69 -17.19
N LEU A 37 11.53 -8.62 -16.48
CA LEU A 37 10.86 -9.77 -17.08
C LEU A 37 9.77 -9.37 -18.08
N ALA A 38 9.03 -8.31 -17.81
CA ALA A 38 8.03 -7.77 -18.72
C ALA A 38 8.65 -7.26 -20.03
N SER A 39 9.79 -6.53 -19.93
CA SER A 39 10.58 -6.07 -21.07
C SER A 39 11.07 -7.25 -21.92
N GLU A 40 11.66 -8.26 -21.30
CA GLU A 40 12.21 -9.45 -21.98
C GLU A 40 11.13 -10.27 -22.68
N ILE A 41 10.00 -10.55 -22.01
CA ILE A 41 8.90 -11.32 -22.60
C ILE A 41 8.27 -10.58 -23.78
N CYS A 42 8.14 -9.26 -23.69
CA CYS A 42 7.58 -8.45 -24.77
C CYS A 42 8.61 -8.03 -25.81
N GLU A 43 9.91 -8.30 -25.57
CA GLU A 43 11.02 -7.90 -26.43
C GLU A 43 11.00 -6.39 -26.71
N THR A 44 10.74 -5.58 -25.67
CA THR A 44 10.66 -4.12 -25.78
C THR A 44 11.80 -3.46 -25.03
N PRO A 45 12.36 -2.35 -25.56
CA PRO A 45 13.50 -1.66 -24.93
C PRO A 45 13.13 -0.96 -23.62
N ILE A 46 11.85 -0.64 -23.40
CA ILE A 46 11.40 0.10 -22.24
C ILE A 46 10.27 -0.67 -21.54
N SER A 47 10.36 -0.77 -20.22
CA SER A 47 9.29 -1.28 -19.34
C SER A 47 9.25 -0.48 -18.06
N LEU A 48 8.05 -0.17 -17.57
CA LEU A 48 7.85 0.67 -16.40
C LEU A 48 6.74 0.11 -15.50
N VAL A 49 6.96 0.20 -14.19
CA VAL A 49 5.90 0.24 -13.19
C VAL A 49 5.66 1.70 -12.85
N SER A 50 4.61 2.28 -13.41
CA SER A 50 4.28 3.68 -13.26
C SER A 50 3.05 3.88 -12.39
N LEU A 51 3.11 4.87 -11.51
CA LEU A 51 2.03 5.28 -10.63
C LEU A 51 1.58 6.69 -11.00
N ILE A 52 0.26 6.90 -11.08
CA ILE A 52 -0.30 8.18 -11.50
C ILE A 52 -0.71 8.98 -10.27
N ASP A 53 0.10 10.00 -9.95
CA ASP A 53 -0.15 10.94 -8.86
C ASP A 53 -1.06 12.11 -9.31
N ASP A 54 -1.15 13.16 -8.51
CA ASP A 54 -2.02 14.31 -8.78
C ASP A 54 -1.66 15.02 -10.10
N ASP A 55 -0.38 15.31 -10.34
CA ASP A 55 0.14 16.09 -11.48
C ASP A 55 1.25 15.37 -12.27
N ARG A 56 1.74 14.25 -11.79
CA ARG A 56 2.85 13.49 -12.36
C ARG A 56 2.54 12.01 -12.54
N GLN A 57 3.29 11.39 -13.41
CA GLN A 57 3.49 9.96 -13.52
C GLN A 57 4.84 9.63 -12.91
N TRP A 58 4.86 8.94 -11.79
CA TRP A 58 6.07 8.56 -11.09
C TRP A 58 6.40 7.08 -11.35
N PHE A 59 7.70 6.76 -11.54
CA PHE A 59 8.16 5.42 -11.88
C PHE A 59 8.69 4.71 -10.65
N LYS A 60 7.94 3.72 -10.15
CA LYS A 60 8.41 2.83 -9.08
C LYS A 60 9.53 1.91 -9.55
N SER A 61 9.47 1.48 -10.81
CA SER A 61 10.50 0.69 -11.47
C SER A 61 10.56 1.07 -12.93
N LYS A 62 11.75 1.06 -13.50
CA LYS A 62 12.00 1.49 -14.88
C LYS A 62 13.15 0.74 -15.51
N ILE A 63 12.96 0.33 -16.75
CA ILE A 63 13.97 -0.23 -17.64
C ILE A 63 13.99 0.64 -18.90
N GLY A 64 15.17 1.01 -19.37
CA GLY A 64 15.36 1.73 -20.62
C GLY A 64 15.06 3.23 -20.58
N LEU A 65 14.81 3.80 -19.38
CA LEU A 65 14.65 5.26 -19.17
C LEU A 65 15.51 5.75 -18.01
N GLU A 66 16.05 6.97 -18.13
CA GLU A 66 16.85 7.59 -17.06
C GLU A 66 15.99 8.40 -16.07
N VAL A 67 14.93 9.06 -16.56
CA VAL A 67 14.06 9.91 -15.74
C VAL A 67 13.24 9.10 -14.74
N ASN A 68 12.90 9.70 -13.59
CA ASN A 68 12.11 9.06 -12.53
C ASN A 68 10.62 9.38 -12.60
N GLU A 69 10.25 10.40 -13.38
CA GLU A 69 8.87 10.85 -13.53
C GLU A 69 8.65 11.63 -14.82
N THR A 70 7.42 11.79 -15.21
CA THR A 70 6.98 12.67 -16.30
C THR A 70 5.71 13.40 -15.90
N SER A 71 5.36 14.48 -16.64
CA SER A 71 4.08 15.14 -16.44
C SER A 71 2.91 14.18 -16.72
N ARG A 72 1.92 14.18 -15.85
CA ARG A 72 0.69 13.43 -16.02
C ARG A 72 -0.03 13.75 -17.34
N ASP A 73 0.03 15.01 -17.77
CA ASP A 73 -0.61 15.48 -18.99
C ASP A 73 -0.10 14.78 -20.26
N LEU A 74 1.15 14.33 -20.26
CA LEU A 74 1.79 13.63 -21.37
C LEU A 74 1.65 12.10 -21.29
N ALA A 75 1.24 11.58 -20.13
CA ALA A 75 1.33 10.18 -19.78
C ALA A 75 0.29 9.30 -20.49
N PHE A 76 0.73 8.29 -21.22
CA PHE A 76 -0.11 7.23 -21.78
C PHE A 76 -0.83 6.46 -20.66
N CYS A 77 -0.13 6.22 -19.55
CA CYS A 77 -0.66 5.53 -18.37
C CYS A 77 -1.84 6.29 -17.74
N ALA A 78 -1.85 7.63 -17.81
CA ALA A 78 -2.96 8.44 -17.32
C ALA A 78 -4.23 8.32 -18.20
N HIS A 79 -4.08 7.93 -19.48
CA HIS A 79 -5.21 7.52 -20.30
C HIS A 79 -5.64 6.10 -19.96
N ALA A 80 -4.68 5.18 -19.80
CA ALA A 80 -4.94 3.77 -19.50
C ALA A 80 -5.79 3.56 -18.23
N ILE A 81 -5.55 4.33 -17.17
CA ILE A 81 -6.32 4.22 -15.91
C ILE A 81 -7.79 4.66 -16.05
N ASN A 82 -8.19 5.24 -17.17
CA ASN A 82 -9.56 5.68 -17.46
C ASN A 82 -10.30 4.76 -18.44
N GLU A 83 -9.61 3.75 -18.99
CA GLU A 83 -10.23 2.79 -19.89
C GLU A 83 -11.09 1.77 -19.11
N LYS A 84 -12.02 1.12 -19.83
CA LYS A 84 -12.90 0.11 -19.22
C LYS A 84 -12.18 -1.21 -18.99
N ASP A 85 -11.27 -1.53 -19.90
CA ASP A 85 -10.48 -2.75 -19.84
C ASP A 85 -9.18 -2.51 -19.08
N ASP A 86 -8.70 -3.53 -18.38
CA ASP A 86 -7.46 -3.46 -17.63
C ASP A 86 -6.21 -3.45 -18.54
N LEU A 87 -6.39 -3.59 -19.83
CA LEU A 87 -5.34 -3.60 -20.84
C LEU A 87 -5.57 -2.47 -21.85
N PHE A 88 -4.58 -1.60 -21.99
CA PHE A 88 -4.57 -0.50 -22.94
C PHE A 88 -3.41 -0.65 -23.91
N ILE A 89 -3.69 -0.79 -25.20
CA ILE A 89 -2.67 -1.00 -26.24
C ILE A 89 -2.79 0.08 -27.31
N ILE A 90 -1.66 0.65 -27.69
CA ILE A 90 -1.46 1.55 -28.84
C ILE A 90 -0.39 0.91 -29.73
N GLU A 91 -0.80 0.32 -30.86
CA GLU A 91 0.13 -0.35 -31.79
C GLU A 91 1.03 0.65 -32.54
N ASP A 92 0.53 1.86 -32.84
CA ASP A 92 1.28 2.95 -33.46
C ASP A 92 0.71 4.31 -33.01
N ALA A 93 1.37 4.94 -32.05
CA ALA A 93 0.94 6.21 -31.45
C ALA A 93 0.85 7.39 -32.46
N ARG A 94 1.60 7.33 -33.55
CA ARG A 94 1.57 8.34 -34.63
C ARG A 94 0.23 8.35 -35.37
N LYS A 95 -0.53 7.24 -35.30
CA LYS A 95 -1.85 7.08 -35.92
C LYS A 95 -3.00 7.29 -34.95
N ASP A 96 -2.72 7.41 -33.64
CA ASP A 96 -3.75 7.64 -32.63
C ASP A 96 -3.98 9.13 -32.42
N LYS A 97 -5.24 9.56 -32.55
CA LYS A 97 -5.65 10.97 -32.44
C LYS A 97 -5.34 11.59 -31.08
N ARG A 98 -5.14 10.79 -30.04
CA ARG A 98 -4.80 11.23 -28.68
C ARG A 98 -3.33 11.57 -28.56
N PHE A 99 -2.46 10.89 -29.32
CA PHE A 99 -1.02 10.85 -29.08
C PHE A 99 -0.13 11.33 -30.24
N PHE A 100 -0.62 11.45 -31.49
CA PHE A 100 0.19 11.70 -32.69
C PHE A 100 1.10 12.94 -32.58
N ASP A 101 0.70 13.95 -31.82
CA ASP A 101 1.44 15.20 -31.57
C ASP A 101 1.94 15.33 -30.12
N ASN A 102 1.96 14.21 -29.37
CA ASN A 102 2.51 14.17 -28.02
C ASN A 102 4.04 14.29 -28.07
N PRO A 103 4.67 15.17 -27.25
CA PRO A 103 6.12 15.29 -27.17
C PRO A 103 6.86 13.93 -26.95
N LEU A 104 6.26 13.02 -26.17
CA LEU A 104 6.85 11.68 -25.97
C LEU A 104 6.82 10.81 -27.22
N VAL A 105 6.00 11.14 -28.22
CA VAL A 105 5.93 10.45 -29.53
C VAL A 105 6.83 11.12 -30.56
N THR A 106 6.89 12.46 -30.56
CA THR A 106 7.58 13.25 -31.55
C THR A 106 9.05 13.53 -31.22
N SER A 107 9.43 13.31 -29.96
CA SER A 107 10.79 13.48 -29.45
C SER A 107 11.19 12.26 -28.63
N ASP A 108 12.43 12.24 -28.14
CA ASP A 108 12.90 11.21 -27.22
C ASP A 108 11.95 11.05 -26.03
N PRO A 109 11.57 9.79 -25.68
CA PRO A 109 12.08 8.48 -26.10
C PRO A 109 11.33 7.85 -27.31
N TYR A 110 10.56 8.62 -28.08
CA TYR A 110 9.81 8.14 -29.25
C TYR A 110 8.87 6.98 -28.93
N VAL A 111 7.91 7.21 -28.04
CA VAL A 111 6.90 6.22 -27.65
C VAL A 111 5.95 5.94 -28.83
N ILE A 112 6.35 5.01 -29.72
CA ILE A 112 5.55 4.64 -30.89
C ILE A 112 4.57 3.52 -30.55
N PHE A 113 5.04 2.50 -29.84
CA PHE A 113 4.21 1.43 -29.30
C PHE A 113 4.07 1.59 -27.79
N TYR A 114 2.88 1.34 -27.27
CA TYR A 114 2.60 1.28 -25.85
C TYR A 114 1.63 0.14 -25.54
N ALA A 115 1.91 -0.64 -24.53
CA ALA A 115 0.96 -1.58 -23.94
C ALA A 115 1.07 -1.52 -22.43
N GLY A 116 -0.04 -1.20 -21.75
CA GLY A 116 -0.10 -1.08 -20.30
C GLY A 116 -1.23 -1.91 -19.69
N VAL A 117 -0.93 -2.63 -18.62
CA VAL A 117 -1.91 -3.31 -17.77
C VAL A 117 -2.11 -2.50 -16.51
N VAL A 118 -3.36 -2.16 -16.22
CA VAL A 118 -3.72 -1.30 -15.08
C VAL A 118 -3.45 -2.03 -13.76
N LEU A 119 -2.75 -1.35 -12.85
CA LEU A 119 -2.51 -1.76 -11.48
C LEU A 119 -3.66 -1.27 -10.61
N LYS A 120 -4.45 -2.18 -10.06
CA LYS A 120 -5.63 -1.86 -9.26
C LYS A 120 -5.48 -2.26 -7.80
N SER A 121 -5.93 -1.38 -6.92
CA SER A 121 -6.07 -1.69 -5.49
C SER A 121 -7.17 -2.72 -5.24
N ASP A 122 -7.25 -3.24 -4.00
CA ASP A 122 -8.31 -4.16 -3.56
C ASP A 122 -9.72 -3.54 -3.66
N GLU A 123 -9.81 -2.19 -3.70
CA GLU A 123 -11.05 -1.44 -3.90
C GLU A 123 -11.39 -1.17 -5.38
N ASP A 124 -10.71 -1.85 -6.29
CA ASP A 124 -10.81 -1.65 -7.75
C ASP A 124 -10.54 -0.19 -8.19
N LEU A 125 -9.59 0.47 -7.51
CA LEU A 125 -9.12 1.81 -7.86
C LEU A 125 -7.82 1.71 -8.67
N PRO A 126 -7.74 2.30 -9.87
CA PRO A 126 -6.54 2.22 -10.70
C PRO A 126 -5.46 3.14 -10.12
N LEU A 127 -4.31 2.56 -9.79
CA LEU A 127 -3.16 3.28 -9.19
C LEU A 127 -2.15 3.73 -10.24
N GLY A 128 -2.04 2.95 -11.32
CA GLY A 128 -1.07 3.15 -12.37
C GLY A 128 -1.08 1.99 -13.36
N THR A 129 0.07 1.69 -13.98
CA THR A 129 0.20 0.60 -14.94
C THR A 129 1.56 -0.09 -14.84
N LEU A 130 1.58 -1.40 -15.13
CA LEU A 130 2.76 -2.03 -15.70
C LEU A 130 2.68 -1.83 -17.21
N CYS A 131 3.67 -1.19 -17.82
CA CYS A 131 3.67 -0.96 -19.26
C CYS A 131 4.99 -1.32 -19.92
N VAL A 132 4.89 -1.66 -21.20
CA VAL A 132 6.01 -1.89 -22.12
C VAL A 132 5.88 -0.93 -23.30
N ILE A 133 7.01 -0.43 -23.77
CA ILE A 133 7.08 0.67 -24.73
C ILE A 133 8.17 0.33 -25.78
N ASP A 134 7.90 0.71 -27.01
CA ASP A 134 8.89 0.60 -28.11
C ASP A 134 8.88 1.87 -28.99
N ASN A 135 10.00 2.12 -29.62
CA ASN A 135 10.18 3.19 -30.62
C ASN A 135 9.79 2.75 -32.04
N SER A 136 9.21 1.57 -32.20
CA SER A 136 8.67 1.03 -33.46
C SER A 136 7.28 0.44 -33.22
N PRO A 137 6.39 0.43 -34.26
CA PRO A 137 5.07 -0.18 -34.14
C PRO A 137 5.18 -1.67 -33.82
N ARG A 138 4.32 -2.14 -32.89
CA ARG A 138 4.25 -3.54 -32.50
C ARG A 138 2.84 -4.03 -32.32
N LYS A 139 2.71 -5.37 -32.32
CA LYS A 139 1.51 -6.07 -31.90
C LYS A 139 1.91 -7.20 -30.95
N LEU A 140 1.31 -7.23 -29.77
CA LEU A 140 1.57 -8.30 -28.81
C LEU A 140 0.79 -9.56 -29.17
N SER A 141 1.41 -10.70 -28.96
CA SER A 141 0.74 -11.99 -28.99
C SER A 141 -0.11 -12.19 -27.72
N ASP A 142 -1.10 -13.09 -27.79
CA ASP A 142 -1.92 -13.47 -26.63
C ASP A 142 -1.08 -14.01 -25.46
N LYS A 143 0.07 -14.66 -25.74
CA LYS A 143 1.00 -15.13 -24.71
C LYS A 143 1.63 -13.95 -23.96
N GLN A 144 2.11 -12.94 -24.68
CA GLN A 144 2.70 -11.74 -24.09
C GLN A 144 1.66 -10.96 -23.26
N ILE A 145 0.44 -10.81 -23.76
CA ILE A 145 -0.66 -10.18 -23.04
C ILE A 145 -0.97 -10.93 -21.74
N ARG A 146 -1.09 -12.26 -21.77
CA ARG A 146 -1.30 -13.06 -20.56
C ARG A 146 -0.15 -12.91 -19.57
N SER A 147 1.08 -12.90 -20.04
CA SER A 147 2.25 -12.70 -19.18
C SER A 147 2.25 -11.34 -18.51
N LEU A 148 1.99 -10.25 -19.25
CA LEU A 148 1.88 -8.91 -18.68
C LEU A 148 0.80 -8.82 -17.59
N LYS A 149 -0.38 -9.42 -17.83
CA LYS A 149 -1.46 -9.48 -16.82
C LYS A 149 -1.02 -10.26 -15.58
N THR A 150 -0.28 -11.35 -15.75
CA THR A 150 0.23 -12.13 -14.62
C THR A 150 1.26 -11.34 -13.81
N ILE A 151 2.22 -10.70 -14.48
CA ILE A 151 3.25 -9.88 -13.85
C ILE A 151 2.61 -8.69 -13.11
N SER A 152 1.67 -7.99 -13.75
CA SER A 152 0.91 -6.89 -13.14
C SER A 152 0.23 -7.33 -11.82
N LYS A 153 -0.38 -8.52 -11.82
CA LYS A 153 -0.99 -9.09 -10.61
C LYS A 153 0.05 -9.38 -9.53
N GLN A 154 1.24 -9.88 -9.89
CA GLN A 154 2.31 -10.13 -8.93
C GLN A 154 2.86 -8.82 -8.32
N ILE A 155 2.99 -7.77 -9.13
CA ILE A 155 3.36 -6.44 -8.63
C ILE A 155 2.33 -5.95 -7.59
N MET A 156 1.04 -6.05 -7.90
CA MET A 156 0.00 -5.66 -6.94
C MET A 156 0.00 -6.52 -5.67
N ASN A 157 0.25 -7.82 -5.79
CA ASN A 157 0.40 -8.70 -4.62
C ASN A 157 1.55 -8.25 -3.71
N LEU A 158 2.71 -7.88 -4.30
CA LEU A 158 3.86 -7.36 -3.54
C LEU A 158 3.51 -6.03 -2.83
N LEU A 159 2.87 -5.11 -3.53
CA LEU A 159 2.46 -3.83 -2.96
C LEU A 159 1.44 -4.02 -1.82
N ASN A 160 0.44 -4.87 -2.01
CA ASN A 160 -0.56 -5.20 -0.99
C ASN A 160 0.07 -5.90 0.23
N TYR A 161 0.99 -6.84 0.00
CA TYR A 161 1.73 -7.50 1.07
C TYR A 161 2.52 -6.48 1.92
N LYS A 162 3.27 -5.58 1.27
CA LYS A 162 4.04 -4.54 1.97
C LYS A 162 3.15 -3.59 2.77
N LYS A 163 2.01 -3.17 2.20
CA LYS A 163 1.00 -2.36 2.89
C LYS A 163 0.45 -3.09 4.13
N SER A 164 0.12 -4.37 3.99
CA SER A 164 -0.38 -5.20 5.09
C SER A 164 0.66 -5.37 6.20
N MET A 165 1.91 -5.63 5.85
CA MET A 165 3.01 -5.76 6.82
C MET A 165 3.24 -4.48 7.62
N ARG A 166 3.23 -3.31 6.96
CA ARG A 166 3.33 -2.01 7.66
C ARG A 166 2.18 -1.83 8.65
N LYS A 167 0.95 -2.13 8.21
CA LYS A 167 -0.23 -2.02 9.08
C LYS A 167 -0.16 -2.95 10.28
N GLN A 168 0.31 -4.16 10.08
CA GLN A 168 0.53 -5.15 11.15
C GLN A 168 1.55 -4.64 12.19
N GLU A 169 2.66 -4.07 11.73
CA GLU A 169 3.69 -3.54 12.63
C GLU A 169 3.19 -2.33 13.42
N GLU A 170 2.45 -1.41 12.79
CA GLU A 170 1.80 -0.30 13.49
C GLU A 170 0.87 -0.79 14.61
N LEU A 171 0.01 -1.78 14.31
CA LEU A 171 -0.90 -2.37 15.29
C LEU A 171 -0.15 -3.08 16.41
N ARG A 172 0.94 -3.78 16.10
CA ARG A 172 1.80 -4.44 17.08
C ARG A 172 2.40 -3.43 18.06
N ILE A 173 2.91 -2.32 17.55
CA ILE A 173 3.47 -1.24 18.39
C ILE A 173 2.39 -0.64 19.29
N GLN A 174 1.20 -0.36 18.75
CA GLN A 174 0.07 0.16 19.54
C GLN A 174 -0.36 -0.81 20.63
N LEU A 175 -0.42 -2.12 20.34
CA LEU A 175 -0.77 -3.15 21.29
C LEU A 175 0.23 -3.22 22.45
N VAL A 176 1.54 -3.19 22.15
CA VAL A 176 2.59 -3.18 23.16
C VAL A 176 2.48 -1.95 24.08
N GLN A 177 2.20 -0.79 23.51
CA GLN A 177 2.00 0.44 24.29
C GLN A 177 0.79 0.31 25.22
N LYS A 178 -0.34 -0.18 24.71
CA LYS A 178 -1.57 -0.36 25.50
C LYS A 178 -1.39 -1.41 26.62
N ASN A 179 -0.68 -2.49 26.36
CA ASN A 179 -0.36 -3.47 27.40
C ASN A 179 0.48 -2.85 28.52
N ARG A 180 1.51 -2.06 28.20
CA ARG A 180 2.31 -1.36 29.20
C ARG A 180 1.50 -0.36 30.03
N GLU A 181 0.59 0.37 29.41
CA GLU A 181 -0.33 1.28 30.12
C GLU A 181 -1.22 0.50 31.08
N LEU A 182 -1.77 -0.64 30.66
CA LEU A 182 -2.61 -1.50 31.48
C LEU A 182 -1.83 -2.11 32.67
N GLU A 183 -0.61 -2.60 32.43
CA GLU A 183 0.26 -3.11 33.51
C GLU A 183 0.56 -2.05 34.55
N ARG A 184 0.87 -0.81 34.13
CA ARG A 184 1.08 0.32 35.04
C ARG A 184 -0.18 0.63 35.85
N PHE A 185 -1.34 0.68 35.19
CA PHE A 185 -2.60 0.90 35.86
C PHE A 185 -2.90 -0.19 36.90
N ALA A 186 -2.74 -1.46 36.54
CA ALA A 186 -2.93 -2.59 37.43
C ALA A 186 -1.98 -2.53 38.63
N SER A 187 -0.71 -2.16 38.43
CA SER A 187 0.27 -2.02 39.50
C SER A 187 -0.12 -0.88 40.48
N ILE A 188 -0.53 0.28 39.99
CA ILE A 188 -0.97 1.40 40.80
C ILE A 188 -2.24 1.02 41.58
N ALA A 189 -3.23 0.44 40.91
CA ALA A 189 -4.47 0.01 41.57
C ALA A 189 -4.22 -1.04 42.65
N ALA A 190 -3.34 -2.02 42.41
CA ALA A 190 -2.96 -3.02 43.41
C ALA A 190 -2.25 -2.38 44.61
N HIS A 191 -1.37 -1.41 44.37
CA HIS A 191 -0.68 -0.70 45.46
C HIS A 191 -1.67 0.09 46.31
N ASP A 192 -2.58 0.84 45.68
CA ASP A 192 -3.54 1.71 46.35
C ASP A 192 -4.62 0.92 47.12
N LEU A 193 -4.93 -0.30 46.69
CA LEU A 193 -5.83 -1.22 47.38
C LEU A 193 -5.15 -1.95 48.55
N LYS A 194 -3.85 -2.12 48.53
CA LYS A 194 -3.10 -2.87 49.59
C LYS A 194 -3.24 -2.21 50.98
N SER A 195 -3.14 -0.89 51.05
CA SER A 195 -3.22 -0.16 52.31
C SER A 195 -4.61 -0.23 52.97
N PRO A 196 -5.73 0.07 52.31
CA PRO A 196 -7.07 -0.06 52.93
C PRO A 196 -7.41 -1.51 53.28
N LEU A 197 -6.97 -2.52 52.47
CA LEU A 197 -7.18 -3.92 52.75
C LEU A 197 -6.39 -4.34 54.01
N ALA A 198 -5.15 -3.92 54.18
CA ALA A 198 -4.35 -4.16 55.38
C ALA A 198 -5.00 -3.56 56.62
N ASN A 199 -5.57 -2.35 56.52
CA ASN A 199 -6.30 -1.70 57.61
C ASN A 199 -7.56 -2.47 58.01
N ILE A 200 -8.34 -2.94 57.04
CA ILE A 200 -9.56 -3.75 57.27
C ILE A 200 -9.18 -5.08 57.93
N MET A 201 -8.14 -5.75 57.42
CA MET A 201 -7.64 -7.01 58.03
C MET A 201 -7.18 -6.81 59.46
N SER A 202 -6.45 -5.72 59.73
CA SER A 202 -5.99 -5.41 61.11
C SER A 202 -7.18 -5.14 62.05
N ALA A 203 -8.18 -4.39 61.60
CA ALA A 203 -9.41 -4.15 62.36
C ALA A 203 -10.20 -5.44 62.60
N ALA A 204 -10.34 -6.30 61.56
CA ALA A 204 -11.00 -7.61 61.70
C ALA A 204 -10.26 -8.52 62.68
N ASN A 205 -8.96 -8.55 62.67
CA ASN A 205 -8.15 -9.33 63.63
C ASN A 205 -8.34 -8.83 65.06
N LEU A 206 -8.29 -7.50 65.27
CA LEU A 206 -8.57 -6.89 66.56
C LEU A 206 -9.96 -7.25 67.10
N PHE A 207 -11.00 -7.17 66.24
CA PHE A 207 -12.34 -7.59 66.59
C PHE A 207 -12.40 -9.08 67.00
N THR A 208 -11.73 -9.95 66.25
CA THR A 208 -11.70 -11.37 66.51
C THR A 208 -11.02 -11.66 67.86
N GLU A 209 -9.90 -10.99 68.20
CA GLU A 209 -9.23 -11.12 69.50
C GLU A 209 -10.10 -10.65 70.64
N ILE A 210 -10.75 -9.51 70.50
CA ILE A 210 -11.64 -8.96 71.54
C ILE A 210 -12.87 -9.87 71.78
N TYR A 211 -13.49 -10.37 70.73
CA TYR A 211 -14.67 -11.26 70.88
C TYR A 211 -14.25 -12.68 71.35
N ALA A 212 -13.13 -13.20 70.91
CA ALA A 212 -12.62 -14.51 71.43
C ALA A 212 -12.37 -14.44 72.94
N SER A 213 -11.80 -13.33 73.42
CA SER A 213 -11.59 -13.15 74.87
C SER A 213 -12.89 -12.98 75.68
N GLN A 214 -13.95 -12.47 75.08
CA GLN A 214 -15.28 -12.34 75.68
C GLN A 214 -16.06 -13.64 75.67
N ILE A 215 -15.96 -14.44 74.61
CA ILE A 215 -16.66 -15.71 74.49
C ILE A 215 -16.05 -16.73 75.47
N ASP A 216 -14.72 -16.74 75.64
CA ASP A 216 -14.08 -17.61 76.69
C ASP A 216 -14.50 -17.25 78.13
N THR A 217 -14.81 -15.95 78.37
CA THR A 217 -15.27 -15.50 79.68
C THR A 217 -16.73 -15.82 79.95
N GLN A 218 -17.59 -15.96 78.94
CA GLN A 218 -18.98 -16.37 79.07
C GLN A 218 -19.18 -17.90 78.90
N GLY A 219 -18.30 -18.61 78.23
CA GLY A 219 -18.36 -20.07 78.08
C GLY A 219 -18.10 -20.87 79.33
N ASN A 220 -17.58 -20.26 80.37
CA ASN A 220 -17.36 -20.88 81.71
C ASN A 220 -18.45 -20.57 82.73
N LEU A 221 -19.63 -20.11 82.28
CA LEU A 221 -20.79 -19.80 83.13
C LEU A 221 -21.99 -20.75 82.89
N LEU A 222 -21.72 -22.00 82.53
CA LEU A 222 -22.74 -23.06 82.56
C LEU A 222 -22.15 -24.32 83.15
#